data_347c8cfc1ee0e0e3105f35a15de12216
#
_entry.id   347c8cfc1ee0e0e3105f35a15de12216
#
_cell.length_a   1.000
_cell.length_b   1.000
_cell.length_c   1.000
_cell.angle_alpha   90.00
_cell.angle_beta   90.00
_cell.angle_gamma   90.00
#
_symmetry.space_group_name_H-M   'P 1'
#
loop_
_entity.id
_entity.type
_entity.pdbx_description
1 polymer ?
#
loop_
_entity_poly.entity_id
_entity_poly.type
_entity_poly.pdbx_seq_one_letter_code
_entity_poly.pdbx_strand_id
1 'polypeptide(L)'
;MPEPLLTLAGVNTHIGNYHILQGVDFSVPRGELTMLLGRNGAGKTTTLRTILGLWRASAGSIHLEQADITQSDTPSIASMGIAYVPESMGIFAGLSVQENLALAARAGALDDRRLERIFTFFPALKKFWFLPAGLLSGGQKQMLAISRAIVEPRKLVLIDEPTKGLAPSIINNLIEALLELKKSGTTILMVEQNFHAARSLGDGVAVMDSGRIVHTGRMADLAADEGLQTRLLGLSLDAHQ
;
A
#
# COMPACT_ATOMS: atom_id res chain seq x y z
N MET A 1 -1.95 -2.39 -22.61
CA MET A 1 -1.88 -2.26 -21.15
C MET A 1 -0.42 -2.40 -20.76
N PRO A 2 0.09 -1.63 -19.78
CA PRO A 2 1.45 -1.84 -19.29
C PRO A 2 1.63 -3.26 -18.77
N GLU A 3 2.86 -3.77 -18.88
CA GLU A 3 3.21 -5.11 -18.42
C GLU A 3 2.98 -5.23 -16.90
N PRO A 4 2.33 -6.31 -16.41
CA PRO A 4 2.11 -6.49 -14.99
C PRO A 4 3.43 -6.69 -14.23
N LEU A 5 3.61 -5.96 -13.13
CA LEU A 5 4.73 -6.14 -12.21
C LEU A 5 4.43 -7.24 -11.19
N LEU A 6 3.18 -7.29 -10.70
CA LEU A 6 2.71 -8.30 -9.77
C LEU A 6 1.46 -8.95 -10.36
N THR A 7 1.37 -10.28 -10.29
CA THR A 7 0.18 -11.04 -10.71
C THR A 7 -0.18 -12.06 -9.63
N LEU A 8 -1.45 -12.10 -9.26
CA LEU A 8 -2.05 -13.13 -8.44
C LEU A 8 -2.99 -13.95 -9.33
N ALA A 9 -2.89 -15.27 -9.31
CA ALA A 9 -3.72 -16.19 -10.08
C ALA A 9 -4.29 -17.29 -9.17
N GLY A 10 -5.60 -17.24 -8.92
CA GLY A 10 -6.33 -18.23 -8.14
C GLY A 10 -5.84 -18.37 -6.69
N VAL A 11 -5.35 -17.27 -6.06
CA VAL A 11 -4.70 -17.35 -4.76
C VAL A 11 -5.70 -17.64 -3.65
N ASN A 12 -5.42 -18.70 -2.90
CA ASN A 12 -6.18 -19.12 -1.72
C ASN A 12 -5.30 -19.02 -0.47
N THR A 13 -5.87 -18.57 0.65
CA THR A 13 -5.15 -18.46 1.92
C THR A 13 -6.07 -18.80 3.09
N HIS A 14 -5.58 -19.63 4.00
CA HIS A 14 -6.25 -19.99 5.24
C HIS A 14 -5.52 -19.38 6.43
N ILE A 15 -6.27 -18.93 7.44
CA ILE A 15 -5.76 -18.50 8.75
C ILE A 15 -6.44 -19.37 9.80
N GLY A 16 -5.72 -20.33 10.35
CA GLY A 16 -6.32 -21.40 11.13
C GLY A 16 -7.32 -22.19 10.28
N ASN A 17 -8.55 -22.29 10.74
CA ASN A 17 -9.63 -22.99 10.02
C ASN A 17 -10.43 -22.07 9.07
N TYR A 18 -10.08 -20.78 8.99
CA TYR A 18 -10.84 -19.83 8.18
C TYR A 18 -10.22 -19.69 6.79
N HIS A 19 -11.01 -19.90 5.74
CA HIS A 19 -10.65 -19.69 4.35
C HIS A 19 -10.85 -18.20 4.00
N ILE A 20 -9.81 -17.41 4.11
CA ILE A 20 -9.89 -15.93 3.98
C ILE A 20 -9.80 -15.47 2.54
N LEU A 21 -8.82 -15.99 1.77
CA LEU A 21 -8.71 -15.69 0.34
C LEU A 21 -9.20 -16.89 -0.47
N GLN A 22 -10.11 -16.65 -1.40
CA GLN A 22 -10.88 -17.67 -2.09
C GLN A 22 -10.76 -17.52 -3.62
N GLY A 23 -9.56 -17.81 -4.15
CA GLY A 23 -9.29 -17.68 -5.58
C GLY A 23 -9.15 -16.21 -6.00
N VAL A 24 -8.19 -15.52 -5.40
CA VAL A 24 -7.93 -14.10 -5.70
C VAL A 24 -7.14 -13.99 -6.99
N ASP A 25 -7.70 -13.25 -7.97
CA ASP A 25 -7.14 -13.00 -9.31
C ASP A 25 -7.09 -11.50 -9.59
N PHE A 26 -5.90 -10.91 -9.68
CA PHE A 26 -5.71 -9.57 -10.22
C PHE A 26 -4.23 -9.31 -10.51
N SER A 27 -3.94 -8.20 -11.20
CA SER A 27 -2.58 -7.77 -11.50
C SER A 27 -2.35 -6.30 -11.12
N VAL A 28 -1.09 -5.96 -10.86
CA VAL A 28 -0.62 -4.60 -10.60
C VAL A 28 0.32 -4.22 -11.75
N PRO A 29 -0.09 -3.31 -12.66
CA PRO A 29 0.74 -2.85 -13.75
C PRO A 29 1.96 -2.06 -13.24
N ARG A 30 3.08 -2.19 -13.96
CA ARG A 30 4.31 -1.48 -13.65
C ARG A 30 4.12 0.05 -13.76
N GLY A 31 4.60 0.79 -12.76
CA GLY A 31 4.56 2.25 -12.72
C GLY A 31 3.17 2.83 -12.42
N GLU A 32 2.17 1.99 -12.17
CA GLU A 32 0.82 2.41 -11.78
C GLU A 32 0.58 2.27 -10.27
N LEU A 33 -0.40 3.03 -9.77
CA LEU A 33 -0.97 2.86 -8.45
C LEU A 33 -2.31 2.12 -8.58
N THR A 34 -2.32 0.86 -8.14
CA THR A 34 -3.53 0.02 -8.11
C THR A 34 -4.15 0.08 -6.72
N MET A 35 -5.45 0.38 -6.68
CA MET A 35 -6.24 0.35 -5.45
C MET A 35 -6.85 -1.02 -5.23
N LEU A 36 -6.72 -1.56 -4.02
CA LEU A 36 -7.48 -2.73 -3.56
C LEU A 36 -8.53 -2.23 -2.58
N LEU A 37 -9.76 -2.11 -3.07
CA LEU A 37 -10.92 -1.62 -2.33
C LEU A 37 -11.78 -2.78 -1.81
N GLY A 38 -12.67 -2.49 -0.86
CA GLY A 38 -13.62 -3.45 -0.31
C GLY A 38 -13.93 -3.16 1.15
N ARG A 39 -14.99 -3.78 1.66
CA ARG A 39 -15.45 -3.61 3.04
C ARG A 39 -14.44 -4.16 4.06
N ASN A 40 -14.62 -3.80 5.32
CA ASN A 40 -13.87 -4.40 6.43
C ASN A 40 -14.09 -5.92 6.44
N GLY A 41 -13.00 -6.68 6.63
CA GLY A 41 -13.04 -8.14 6.62
C GLY A 41 -13.08 -8.78 5.23
N ALA A 42 -13.07 -8.02 4.13
CA ALA A 42 -13.09 -8.57 2.76
C ALA A 42 -11.83 -9.40 2.40
N GLY A 43 -10.72 -9.26 3.15
CA GLY A 43 -9.48 -9.99 2.90
C GLY A 43 -8.30 -9.11 2.39
N LYS A 44 -8.48 -7.79 2.31
CA LYS A 44 -7.49 -6.86 1.74
C LYS A 44 -6.10 -6.95 2.40
N THR A 45 -6.01 -6.73 3.71
CA THR A 45 -4.77 -6.87 4.48
C THR A 45 -4.19 -8.28 4.39
N THR A 46 -5.05 -9.31 4.37
CA THR A 46 -4.63 -10.70 4.18
C THR A 46 -3.97 -10.88 2.82
N THR A 47 -4.50 -10.26 1.76
CA THR A 47 -3.89 -10.28 0.44
C THR A 47 -2.48 -9.69 0.45
N LEU A 48 -2.28 -8.50 1.06
CA LEU A 48 -0.94 -7.91 1.19
C LEU A 48 0.01 -8.83 1.98
N ARG A 49 -0.46 -9.39 3.08
CA ARG A 49 0.35 -10.30 3.91
C ARG A 49 0.66 -11.62 3.21
N THR A 50 -0.23 -12.09 2.34
CA THR A 50 0.03 -13.29 1.51
C THR A 50 1.07 -12.99 0.43
N ILE A 51 1.00 -11.84 -0.25
CA ILE A 51 2.04 -11.39 -1.19
C ILE A 51 3.42 -11.33 -0.52
N LEU A 52 3.47 -10.92 0.76
CA LEU A 52 4.71 -10.81 1.54
C LEU A 52 5.21 -12.13 2.13
N GLY A 53 4.50 -13.24 1.93
CA GLY A 53 4.85 -14.53 2.54
C GLY A 53 4.64 -14.60 4.07
N LEU A 54 3.97 -13.59 4.67
CA LEU A 54 3.58 -13.61 6.08
C LEU A 54 2.46 -14.62 6.34
N TRP A 55 1.56 -14.79 5.37
CA TRP A 55 0.60 -15.89 5.28
C TRP A 55 0.86 -16.67 4.01
N ARG A 56 0.99 -17.99 4.12
CA ARG A 56 1.26 -18.82 2.94
C ARG A 56 0.00 -19.02 2.10
N ALA A 57 0.14 -18.88 0.79
CA ALA A 57 -0.89 -19.31 -0.12
C ALA A 57 -1.04 -20.84 -0.07
N SER A 58 -2.27 -21.33 0.08
CA SER A 58 -2.59 -22.77 0.08
C SER A 58 -2.86 -23.31 -1.32
N ALA A 59 -3.19 -22.44 -2.28
CA ALA A 59 -3.34 -22.75 -3.71
C ALA A 59 -3.20 -21.46 -4.53
N GLY A 60 -3.06 -21.61 -5.85
CA GLY A 60 -2.81 -20.51 -6.78
C GLY A 60 -1.34 -20.14 -6.87
N SER A 61 -1.04 -19.02 -7.53
CA SER A 61 0.32 -18.54 -7.71
C SER A 61 0.42 -17.01 -7.61
N ILE A 62 1.59 -16.54 -7.15
CA ILE A 62 1.93 -15.12 -7.05
C ILE A 62 3.25 -14.91 -7.77
N HIS A 63 3.25 -14.03 -8.77
CA HIS A 63 4.44 -13.73 -9.56
C HIS A 63 4.82 -12.25 -9.42
N LEU A 64 6.09 -12.00 -9.13
CA LEU A 64 6.71 -10.69 -9.24
C LEU A 64 7.54 -10.68 -10.53
N GLU A 65 7.10 -9.93 -11.54
CA GLU A 65 7.62 -10.06 -12.90
C GLU A 65 7.46 -11.52 -13.37
N GLN A 66 8.55 -12.21 -13.71
CA GLN A 66 8.56 -13.61 -14.10
C GLN A 66 8.88 -14.58 -12.95
N ALA A 67 9.22 -14.04 -11.77
CA ALA A 67 9.61 -14.87 -10.62
C ALA A 67 8.38 -15.31 -9.83
N ASP A 68 8.22 -16.62 -9.64
CA ASP A 68 7.23 -17.18 -8.72
C ASP A 68 7.68 -16.95 -7.27
N ILE A 69 6.90 -16.20 -6.53
CA ILE A 69 7.13 -15.88 -5.11
C ILE A 69 6.14 -16.54 -4.17
N THR A 70 5.29 -17.43 -4.68
CA THR A 70 4.14 -18.03 -3.96
C THR A 70 4.53 -18.66 -2.64
N GLN A 71 5.68 -19.35 -2.59
CA GLN A 71 6.17 -20.05 -1.39
C GLN A 71 7.45 -19.42 -0.83
N SER A 72 7.85 -18.25 -1.34
CA SER A 72 9.03 -17.53 -0.86
C SER A 72 8.81 -17.01 0.55
N ASP A 73 9.87 -16.90 1.33
CA ASP A 73 9.83 -16.28 2.64
C ASP A 73 9.89 -14.74 2.56
N THR A 74 9.44 -14.08 3.61
CA THR A 74 9.37 -12.62 3.66
C THR A 74 10.73 -11.92 3.41
N PRO A 75 11.87 -12.37 3.98
CA PRO A 75 13.18 -11.79 3.68
C PRO A 75 13.56 -11.87 2.20
N SER A 76 13.32 -13.00 1.55
CA SER A 76 13.57 -13.19 0.11
C SER A 76 12.71 -12.25 -0.72
N ILE A 77 11.41 -12.15 -0.43
CA ILE A 77 10.47 -11.24 -1.10
C ILE A 77 10.91 -9.77 -0.93
N ALA A 78 11.29 -9.36 0.28
CA ALA A 78 11.80 -8.02 0.55
C ALA A 78 13.09 -7.71 -0.24
N SER A 79 13.99 -8.71 -0.39
CA SER A 79 15.22 -8.58 -1.16
C SER A 79 14.99 -8.37 -2.66
N MET A 80 13.87 -8.88 -3.19
CA MET A 80 13.45 -8.68 -4.58
C MET A 80 12.93 -7.26 -4.86
N GLY A 81 12.81 -6.41 -3.82
CA GLY A 81 12.43 -5.01 -3.96
C GLY A 81 10.96 -4.73 -3.63
N ILE A 82 10.28 -5.59 -2.87
CA ILE A 82 8.97 -5.30 -2.30
C ILE A 82 9.14 -4.64 -0.93
N ALA A 83 8.46 -3.52 -0.70
CA ALA A 83 8.36 -2.85 0.60
C ALA A 83 6.92 -2.87 1.11
N TYR A 84 6.74 -2.76 2.41
CA TYR A 84 5.43 -2.78 3.06
C TYR A 84 5.29 -1.69 4.10
N VAL A 85 4.19 -0.96 4.03
CA VAL A 85 3.72 -0.01 5.03
C VAL A 85 2.47 -0.60 5.67
N PRO A 86 2.54 -1.18 6.87
CA PRO A 86 1.39 -1.75 7.56
C PRO A 86 0.46 -0.66 8.10
N GLU A 87 -0.82 -1.00 8.32
CA GLU A 87 -1.81 -0.14 8.98
C GLU A 87 -1.31 0.42 10.34
N SER A 88 -0.56 -0.38 11.10
CA SER A 88 0.06 0.02 12.37
C SER A 88 1.28 0.95 12.22
N MET A 89 1.62 1.34 10.96
CA MET A 89 2.78 2.16 10.58
C MET A 89 4.14 1.49 10.82
N GLY A 90 4.28 0.64 11.84
CA GLY A 90 5.52 -0.10 12.17
C GLY A 90 6.71 0.80 12.51
N ILE A 91 6.50 2.01 13.03
CA ILE A 91 7.57 2.93 13.44
C ILE A 91 8.11 2.58 14.83
N PHE A 92 9.37 2.90 15.08
CA PHE A 92 10.00 2.75 16.40
C PHE A 92 9.81 4.06 17.18
N ALA A 93 8.83 4.11 18.07
CA ALA A 93 8.40 5.31 18.78
C ALA A 93 9.50 5.94 19.66
N GLY A 94 10.39 5.13 20.25
CA GLY A 94 11.51 5.58 21.08
C GLY A 94 12.71 6.11 20.30
N LEU A 95 12.75 5.88 18.98
CA LEU A 95 13.84 6.34 18.13
C LEU A 95 13.44 7.66 17.44
N SER A 96 14.42 8.50 17.13
CA SER A 96 14.24 9.71 16.32
C SER A 96 13.77 9.38 14.88
N VAL A 97 13.30 10.40 14.14
CA VAL A 97 13.01 10.28 12.72
C VAL A 97 14.23 9.79 11.96
N GLN A 98 15.41 10.36 12.23
CA GLN A 98 16.69 9.96 11.65
C GLN A 98 16.98 8.47 11.86
N GLU A 99 16.92 8.00 13.10
CA GLU A 99 17.22 6.60 13.45
C GLU A 99 16.21 5.63 12.82
N ASN A 100 14.93 6.02 12.76
CA ASN A 100 13.90 5.23 12.06
C ASN A 100 14.23 5.04 10.57
N LEU A 101 14.73 6.09 9.89
CA LEU A 101 15.13 6.01 8.49
C LEU A 101 16.44 5.26 8.30
N ALA A 102 17.42 5.46 9.19
CA ALA A 102 18.70 4.76 9.15
C ALA A 102 18.51 3.23 9.29
N LEU A 103 17.61 2.78 10.18
CA LEU A 103 17.28 1.35 10.31
C LEU A 103 16.62 0.75 9.06
N ALA A 104 15.97 1.57 8.25
CA ALA A 104 15.32 1.11 7.02
C ALA A 104 16.27 1.14 5.81
N ALA A 105 17.39 1.85 5.91
CA ALA A 105 18.40 1.92 4.87
C ALA A 105 19.34 0.71 4.93
N ARG A 106 19.78 0.21 3.76
CA ARG A 106 20.79 -0.83 3.66
C ARG A 106 22.09 -0.34 4.30
N ALA A 107 22.72 -1.17 5.12
CA ALA A 107 23.93 -0.84 5.87
C ALA A 107 23.82 0.38 6.81
N GLY A 108 22.59 0.81 7.16
CA GLY A 108 22.37 1.95 8.07
C GLY A 108 22.81 3.32 7.52
N ALA A 109 23.28 3.38 6.28
CA ALA A 109 23.77 4.62 5.66
C ALA A 109 22.64 5.33 4.89
N LEU A 110 22.39 6.59 5.28
CA LEU A 110 21.51 7.50 4.57
C LEU A 110 22.38 8.43 3.72
N ASP A 111 22.30 8.35 2.41
CA ASP A 111 22.94 9.32 1.53
C ASP A 111 22.06 10.56 1.32
N ASP A 112 22.70 11.68 1.00
CA ASP A 112 22.02 12.97 0.86
C ASP A 112 20.94 12.95 -0.24
N ARG A 113 21.14 12.23 -1.34
CA ARG A 113 20.17 12.13 -2.45
C ARG A 113 18.89 11.45 -2.02
N ARG A 114 19.00 10.39 -1.21
CA ARG A 114 17.84 9.68 -0.66
C ARG A 114 17.08 10.57 0.31
N LEU A 115 17.80 11.30 1.16
CA LEU A 115 17.21 12.24 2.11
C LEU A 115 16.52 13.40 1.39
N GLU A 116 17.15 13.99 0.38
CA GLU A 116 16.54 15.04 -0.45
C GLU A 116 15.23 14.56 -1.09
N ARG A 117 15.23 13.34 -1.64
CA ARG A 117 14.01 12.73 -2.21
C ARG A 117 12.91 12.58 -1.16
N ILE A 118 13.23 12.08 0.04
CA ILE A 118 12.26 11.93 1.14
C ILE A 118 11.73 13.30 1.58
N PHE A 119 12.60 14.30 1.72
CA PHE A 119 12.19 15.65 2.14
C PHE A 119 11.42 16.40 1.06
N THR A 120 11.57 16.02 -0.22
CA THR A 120 10.71 16.50 -1.31
C THR A 120 9.28 16.00 -1.15
N PHE A 121 9.10 14.70 -0.83
CA PHE A 121 7.76 14.14 -0.61
C PHE A 121 7.17 14.53 0.75
N PHE A 122 8.00 14.58 1.79
CA PHE A 122 7.59 14.78 3.17
C PHE A 122 8.44 15.85 3.89
N PRO A 123 8.32 17.13 3.50
CA PRO A 123 9.19 18.20 4.03
C PRO A 123 9.07 18.38 5.54
N ALA A 124 7.92 18.02 6.14
CA ALA A 124 7.72 18.08 7.58
C ALA A 124 8.73 17.20 8.36
N LEU A 125 9.20 16.07 7.79
CA LEU A 125 10.13 15.17 8.47
C LEU A 125 11.50 15.83 8.69
N LYS A 126 11.93 16.74 7.81
CA LYS A 126 13.16 17.50 8.00
C LYS A 126 13.13 18.36 9.27
N LYS A 127 11.97 18.97 9.57
CA LYS A 127 11.77 19.78 10.77
C LYS A 127 11.85 18.96 12.07
N PHE A 128 11.43 17.71 12.00
CA PHE A 128 11.35 16.81 13.16
C PHE A 128 12.47 15.77 13.19
N TRP A 129 13.58 16.00 12.46
CA TRP A 129 14.65 15.04 12.19
C TRP A 129 15.20 14.33 13.44
N PHE A 130 15.43 15.10 14.51
CA PHE A 130 15.94 14.60 15.77
C PHE A 130 14.87 14.32 16.82
N LEU A 131 13.59 14.51 16.49
CA LEU A 131 12.49 14.28 17.42
C LEU A 131 12.21 12.78 17.54
N PRO A 132 11.97 12.23 18.75
CA PRO A 132 11.46 10.88 18.91
C PRO A 132 10.16 10.69 18.15
N ALA A 133 10.08 9.61 17.35
CA ALA A 133 8.94 9.38 16.45
C ALA A 133 7.60 9.20 17.18
N GLY A 134 7.65 8.80 18.47
CA GLY A 134 6.46 8.73 19.31
C GLY A 134 5.74 10.05 19.51
N LEU A 135 6.48 11.17 19.42
CA LEU A 135 5.94 12.54 19.60
C LEU A 135 5.35 13.15 18.31
N LEU A 136 5.51 12.49 17.18
CA LEU A 136 4.91 12.90 15.91
C LEU A 136 3.38 12.78 15.94
N SER A 137 2.68 13.66 15.22
CA SER A 137 1.25 13.48 14.96
C SER A 137 0.97 12.23 14.13
N GLY A 138 -0.28 11.74 14.09
CA GLY A 138 -0.66 10.56 13.30
C GLY A 138 -0.25 10.68 11.84
N GLY A 139 -0.52 11.82 11.20
CA GLY A 139 -0.11 12.06 9.81
C GLY A 139 1.41 12.08 9.61
N GLN A 140 2.17 12.67 10.55
CA GLN A 140 3.64 12.67 10.50
C GLN A 140 4.21 11.26 10.71
N LYS A 141 3.60 10.45 11.57
CA LYS A 141 3.94 9.03 11.74
C LYS A 141 3.71 8.24 10.46
N GLN A 142 2.59 8.52 9.77
CA GLN A 142 2.29 7.89 8.48
C GLN A 142 3.31 8.29 7.40
N MET A 143 3.67 9.58 7.33
CA MET A 143 4.73 10.06 6.43
C MET A 143 6.07 9.37 6.72
N LEU A 144 6.44 9.20 7.99
CA LEU A 144 7.64 8.47 8.39
C LEU A 144 7.58 7.00 7.99
N ALA A 145 6.44 6.33 8.18
CA ALA A 145 6.26 4.92 7.80
C ALA A 145 6.45 4.71 6.28
N ILE A 146 5.86 5.60 5.46
CA ILE A 146 6.03 5.55 4.01
C ILE A 146 7.48 5.86 3.64
N SER A 147 8.10 6.88 4.25
CA SER A 147 9.51 7.23 4.00
C SER A 147 10.46 6.06 4.27
N ARG A 148 10.22 5.29 5.32
CA ARG A 148 10.98 4.07 5.61
C ARG A 148 10.86 3.02 4.53
N ALA A 149 9.67 2.89 3.93
CA ALA A 149 9.46 1.93 2.84
C ALA A 149 10.20 2.32 1.55
N ILE A 150 10.36 3.64 1.28
CA ILE A 150 10.91 4.16 0.03
C ILE A 150 12.32 4.74 0.15
N VAL A 151 12.95 4.67 1.33
CA VAL A 151 14.34 5.14 1.53
C VAL A 151 15.32 4.41 0.61
N GLU A 152 15.06 3.15 0.31
CA GLU A 152 15.72 2.39 -0.74
C GLU A 152 14.86 2.33 -2.00
N PRO A 153 15.46 2.23 -3.20
CA PRO A 153 14.71 1.96 -4.43
C PRO A 153 13.89 0.67 -4.30
N ARG A 154 12.61 0.74 -4.63
CA ARG A 154 11.69 -0.40 -4.57
C ARG A 154 11.01 -0.62 -5.91
N LYS A 155 10.80 -1.89 -6.27
CA LYS A 155 9.99 -2.26 -7.44
C LYS A 155 8.50 -2.08 -7.14
N LEU A 156 8.09 -2.48 -5.93
CA LEU A 156 6.70 -2.45 -5.48
C LEU A 156 6.61 -1.96 -4.03
N VAL A 157 5.71 -1.04 -3.77
CA VAL A 157 5.36 -0.60 -2.41
C VAL A 157 3.93 -1.04 -2.12
N LEU A 158 3.77 -1.85 -1.09
CA LEU A 158 2.47 -2.25 -0.55
C LEU A 158 2.10 -1.32 0.59
N ILE A 159 0.92 -0.69 0.56
CA ILE A 159 0.47 0.26 1.58
C ILE A 159 -0.91 -0.15 2.09
N ASP A 160 -1.04 -0.31 3.39
CA ASP A 160 -2.26 -0.80 4.04
C ASP A 160 -2.96 0.32 4.82
N GLU A 161 -4.11 0.80 4.30
CA GLU A 161 -5.01 1.81 4.89
C GLU A 161 -4.30 3.07 5.45
N PRO A 162 -3.48 3.77 4.63
CA PRO A 162 -2.66 4.88 5.12
C PRO A 162 -3.46 6.10 5.60
N THR A 163 -4.73 6.25 5.19
CA THR A 163 -5.57 7.39 5.59
C THR A 163 -6.40 7.13 6.83
N LYS A 164 -6.38 5.91 7.36
CA LYS A 164 -7.23 5.50 8.49
C LYS A 164 -6.95 6.32 9.75
N GLY A 165 -8.00 6.91 10.31
CA GLY A 165 -7.91 7.69 11.54
C GLY A 165 -7.25 9.08 11.37
N LEU A 166 -6.98 9.53 10.15
CA LEU A 166 -6.42 10.85 9.87
C LEU A 166 -7.53 11.89 9.63
N ALA A 167 -7.27 13.14 10.04
CA ALA A 167 -8.13 14.27 9.73
C ALA A 167 -8.12 14.58 8.21
N PRO A 168 -9.22 15.12 7.64
CA PRO A 168 -9.32 15.39 6.20
C PRO A 168 -8.16 16.23 5.61
N SER A 169 -7.70 17.26 6.32
CA SER A 169 -6.58 18.09 5.89
C SER A 169 -5.27 17.30 5.80
N ILE A 170 -5.06 16.33 6.69
CA ILE A 170 -3.87 15.48 6.70
C ILE A 170 -3.96 14.45 5.56
N ILE A 171 -5.16 13.95 5.26
CA ILE A 171 -5.39 13.05 4.13
C ILE A 171 -5.00 13.75 2.81
N ASN A 172 -5.41 15.01 2.61
CA ASN A 172 -5.05 15.77 1.41
C ASN A 172 -3.53 15.94 1.27
N ASN A 173 -2.82 16.29 2.33
CA ASN A 173 -1.36 16.39 2.31
C ASN A 173 -0.69 15.03 1.99
N LEU A 174 -1.26 13.94 2.49
CA LEU A 174 -0.77 12.59 2.19
C LEU A 174 -1.02 12.23 0.72
N ILE A 175 -2.18 12.58 0.17
CA ILE A 175 -2.52 12.39 -1.25
C ILE A 175 -1.50 13.12 -2.13
N GLU A 176 -1.20 14.40 -1.85
CA GLU A 176 -0.20 15.16 -2.59
C GLU A 176 1.17 14.48 -2.61
N ALA A 177 1.64 14.04 -1.44
CA ALA A 177 2.92 13.35 -1.32
C ALA A 177 2.95 12.00 -2.07
N LEU A 178 1.85 11.25 -2.03
CA LEU A 178 1.72 9.99 -2.77
C LEU A 178 1.60 10.19 -4.29
N LEU A 179 1.01 11.30 -4.74
CA LEU A 179 1.01 11.69 -6.15
C LEU A 179 2.42 12.00 -6.65
N GLU A 180 3.24 12.69 -5.85
CA GLU A 180 4.65 12.93 -6.19
C GLU A 180 5.45 11.61 -6.23
N LEU A 181 5.22 10.72 -5.27
CA LEU A 181 5.83 9.38 -5.27
C LEU A 181 5.44 8.59 -6.54
N LYS A 182 4.16 8.62 -6.92
CA LYS A 182 3.66 7.99 -8.14
C LYS A 182 4.33 8.55 -9.39
N LYS A 183 4.48 9.89 -9.52
CA LYS A 183 5.18 10.54 -10.64
C LYS A 183 6.63 10.08 -10.78
N SER A 184 7.27 9.60 -9.72
CA SER A 184 8.62 9.02 -9.79
C SER A 184 8.67 7.63 -10.44
N GLY A 185 7.54 7.09 -10.92
CA GLY A 185 7.46 5.77 -11.56
C GLY A 185 7.43 4.60 -10.58
N THR A 186 7.23 4.85 -9.28
CA THR A 186 7.11 3.79 -8.26
C THR A 186 5.79 3.04 -8.45
N THR A 187 5.84 1.71 -8.56
CA THR A 187 4.63 0.87 -8.58
C THR A 187 4.08 0.73 -7.16
N ILE A 188 2.78 0.93 -7.00
CA ILE A 188 2.13 0.91 -5.68
C ILE A 188 0.88 0.03 -5.74
N LEU A 189 0.73 -0.88 -4.77
CA LEU A 189 -0.55 -1.53 -4.44
C LEU A 189 -1.00 -0.99 -3.09
N MET A 190 -2.13 -0.28 -3.07
CA MET A 190 -2.65 0.37 -1.88
C MET A 190 -4.02 -0.18 -1.52
N VAL A 191 -4.15 -0.61 -0.27
CA VAL A 191 -5.44 -0.92 0.34
C VAL A 191 -6.02 0.35 0.93
N GLU A 192 -7.28 0.66 0.59
CA GLU A 192 -7.99 1.82 1.13
C GLU A 192 -9.48 1.54 1.33
N GLN A 193 -10.09 2.32 2.23
CA GLN A 193 -11.53 2.42 2.43
C GLN A 193 -12.03 3.84 2.12
N ASN A 194 -11.14 4.82 2.20
CA ASN A 194 -11.44 6.21 1.87
C ASN A 194 -11.53 6.37 0.34
N PHE A 195 -12.77 6.43 -0.18
CA PHE A 195 -13.00 6.53 -1.62
C PHE A 195 -12.46 7.84 -2.22
N HIS A 196 -12.45 8.95 -1.46
CA HIS A 196 -11.84 10.21 -1.90
C HIS A 196 -10.33 10.03 -2.17
N ALA A 197 -9.60 9.41 -1.24
CA ALA A 197 -8.18 9.10 -1.44
C ALA A 197 -7.98 8.13 -2.60
N ALA A 198 -8.80 7.09 -2.69
CA ALA A 198 -8.70 6.09 -3.74
C ALA A 198 -8.90 6.69 -5.14
N ARG A 199 -9.94 7.49 -5.36
CA ARG A 199 -10.21 8.14 -6.66
C ARG A 199 -9.16 9.17 -7.04
N SER A 200 -8.53 9.81 -6.04
CA SER A 200 -7.51 10.84 -6.28
C SER A 200 -6.16 10.24 -6.69
N LEU A 201 -5.85 9.03 -6.24
CA LEU A 201 -4.55 8.40 -6.39
C LEU A 201 -4.54 7.28 -7.44
N GLY A 202 -5.60 6.47 -7.51
CA GLY A 202 -5.63 5.23 -8.25
C GLY A 202 -5.62 5.39 -9.76
N ASP A 203 -4.80 4.58 -10.45
CA ASP A 203 -4.88 4.36 -11.90
C ASP A 203 -5.80 3.17 -12.18
N GLY A 204 -5.51 2.04 -11.52
CA GLY A 204 -6.29 0.82 -11.55
C GLY A 204 -7.00 0.56 -10.22
N VAL A 205 -8.03 -0.29 -10.29
CA VAL A 205 -8.76 -0.73 -9.10
C VAL A 205 -9.08 -2.23 -9.19
N ALA A 206 -8.93 -2.91 -8.07
CA ALA A 206 -9.51 -4.21 -7.79
C ALA A 206 -10.44 -4.07 -6.59
N VAL A 207 -11.67 -4.56 -6.68
CA VAL A 207 -12.63 -4.56 -5.57
C VAL A 207 -12.77 -5.97 -5.03
N MET A 208 -12.59 -6.09 -3.73
CA MET A 208 -12.65 -7.35 -3.01
C MET A 208 -13.90 -7.42 -2.15
N ASP A 209 -14.59 -8.55 -2.22
CA ASP A 209 -15.67 -8.90 -1.30
C ASP A 209 -15.53 -10.37 -0.89
N SER A 210 -15.68 -10.65 0.39
CA SER A 210 -15.72 -12.01 0.97
C SER A 210 -14.59 -12.93 0.47
N GLY A 211 -13.35 -12.38 0.40
CA GLY A 211 -12.15 -13.12 0.00
C GLY A 211 -11.98 -13.30 -1.52
N ARG A 212 -12.78 -12.66 -2.35
CA ARG A 212 -12.75 -12.75 -3.83
C ARG A 212 -12.62 -11.39 -4.47
N ILE A 213 -12.00 -11.33 -5.64
CA ILE A 213 -12.07 -10.12 -6.49
C ILE A 213 -13.38 -10.18 -7.27
N VAL A 214 -14.22 -9.16 -7.08
CA VAL A 214 -15.54 -9.05 -7.71
C VAL A 214 -15.56 -8.04 -8.86
N HIS A 215 -14.53 -7.20 -8.96
CA HIS A 215 -14.36 -6.23 -10.04
C HIS A 215 -12.90 -5.84 -10.19
N THR A 216 -12.47 -5.63 -11.43
CA THR A 216 -11.19 -4.99 -11.78
C THR A 216 -11.41 -4.01 -12.93
N GLY A 217 -10.67 -2.90 -12.94
CA GLY A 217 -10.80 -1.89 -14.00
C GLY A 217 -9.93 -0.66 -13.76
N ARG A 218 -10.24 0.41 -14.49
CA ARG A 218 -9.64 1.73 -14.27
C ARG A 218 -10.35 2.40 -13.10
N MET A 219 -9.59 3.07 -12.25
CA MET A 219 -10.17 3.81 -11.12
C MET A 219 -11.10 4.93 -11.60
N ALA A 220 -10.77 5.57 -12.72
CA ALA A 220 -11.59 6.62 -13.32
C ALA A 220 -13.00 6.12 -13.73
N ASP A 221 -13.11 4.89 -14.26
CA ASP A 221 -14.38 4.30 -14.67
C ASP A 221 -15.27 4.01 -13.44
N LEU A 222 -14.68 3.43 -12.39
CA LEU A 222 -15.39 3.21 -11.12
C LEU A 222 -15.82 4.55 -10.49
N ALA A 223 -14.97 5.58 -10.57
CA ALA A 223 -15.29 6.90 -10.02
C ALA A 223 -16.40 7.64 -10.78
N ALA A 224 -16.61 7.31 -12.05
CA ALA A 224 -17.66 7.90 -12.89
C ALA A 224 -19.02 7.16 -12.78
N ASP A 225 -19.05 5.93 -12.26
CA ASP A 225 -20.26 5.09 -12.17
C ASP A 225 -20.75 4.94 -10.72
N GLU A 226 -21.67 5.82 -10.31
CA GLU A 226 -22.27 5.80 -8.96
C GLU A 226 -23.04 4.50 -8.67
N GLY A 227 -23.69 3.91 -9.68
CA GLY A 227 -24.40 2.64 -9.53
C GLY A 227 -23.43 1.50 -9.22
N LEU A 228 -22.26 1.50 -9.87
CA LEU A 228 -21.19 0.54 -9.63
C LEU A 228 -20.58 0.73 -8.22
N GLN A 229 -20.35 1.99 -7.80
CA GLN A 229 -19.86 2.32 -6.45
C GLN A 229 -20.83 1.82 -5.38
N THR A 230 -22.11 2.10 -5.51
CA THR A 230 -23.14 1.65 -4.56
C THR A 230 -23.18 0.13 -4.47
N ARG A 231 -23.17 -0.56 -5.61
CA ARG A 231 -23.24 -2.03 -5.68
C ARG A 231 -22.00 -2.70 -5.09
N LEU A 232 -20.80 -2.18 -5.41
CA LEU A 232 -19.53 -2.82 -5.02
C LEU A 232 -19.03 -2.40 -3.64
N LEU A 233 -19.21 -1.12 -3.28
CA LEU A 233 -18.63 -0.54 -2.07
C LEU A 233 -19.68 -0.19 -1.01
N GLY A 234 -20.98 -0.20 -1.38
CA GLY A 234 -22.06 0.21 -0.49
C GLY A 234 -22.08 1.70 -0.22
N LEU A 235 -21.49 2.52 -1.11
CA LEU A 235 -21.51 3.97 -1.02
C LEU A 235 -22.89 4.46 -1.49
N SER A 236 -23.69 5.02 -0.58
CA SER A 236 -24.96 5.67 -0.94
C SER A 236 -24.72 7.16 -1.28
N LEU A 237 -25.60 7.73 -2.12
CA LEU A 237 -25.59 9.12 -2.55
C LEU A 237 -25.66 10.14 -1.39
N ASP A 238 -26.08 9.71 -0.20
CA ASP A 238 -26.34 10.58 0.96
C ASP A 238 -25.09 10.86 1.82
N ALA A 239 -23.91 10.38 1.46
CA ALA A 239 -22.69 10.51 2.28
C ALA A 239 -21.82 11.73 1.93
N HIS A 240 -22.33 12.68 1.15
CA HIS A 240 -21.60 13.85 0.66
C HIS A 240 -22.21 15.18 1.14
N GLN A 241 -22.67 15.25 2.40
CA GLN A 241 -22.93 16.54 3.08
C GLN A 241 -21.95 16.81 4.22
#